data_f7ae7b03d34d317d8e1af347337fedd4
#
_entry.id   f7ae7b03d34d317d8e1af347337fedd4
#
_cell.length_a   1.000
_cell.length_b   1.000
_cell.length_c   1.000
_cell.angle_alpha   90.00
_cell.angle_beta   90.00
_cell.angle_gamma   90.00
#
_symmetry.space_group_name_H-M   'P 1'
#
loop_
_entity.id
_entity.type
_entity.pdbx_description
1 polymer ?
#
loop_
_entity_poly.entity_id
_entity_poly.type
_entity_poly.pdbx_seq_one_letter_code
_entity_poly.pdbx_strand_id
1 'polypeptide(L)'
;MFLHVSRARRSVCNLITLTLTIAALAGGIADAKTLRWAGRGDMQTTDPHSQNEGTTNNINSLVYDTLVQLDKDLNLEAALAVAWRQVNLTTWSVKLRPGVKFHDGTLFTADDVVFSYERARSNASQFRPYANAAGIPRKIDDLTVEFTTDGPNPVELWHWATIFIMSKTWCEKNRATKPQNYMQKEDSITAHEANGTGAYMLKIREPDVKTILVKNSNWWGIKENMFTGNADEVIYLPIVNDATRLAALVSKEVDLVTDLPPQDVPRLKQDPEIKVLEGIENRIVFIGMDQNRD
;
A
#
# COMPACT_ATOMS: atom_id res chain seq x y z
N MET A 1 -44.98 -42.50 -60.95
CA MET A 1 -44.69 -43.04 -59.62
C MET A 1 -43.46 -42.26 -59.06
N PHE A 2 -43.71 -41.20 -58.33
CA PHE A 2 -42.71 -40.25 -57.92
C PHE A 2 -42.30 -40.53 -56.47
N LEU A 3 -41.02 -40.73 -56.23
CA LEU A 3 -40.46 -40.92 -54.95
C LEU A 3 -39.89 -39.62 -54.40
N HIS A 4 -40.31 -39.26 -53.20
CA HIS A 4 -39.88 -38.13 -52.41
C HIS A 4 -38.48 -38.38 -51.77
N VAL A 5 -37.54 -37.51 -52.08
CA VAL A 5 -36.30 -37.38 -51.31
C VAL A 5 -36.02 -35.90 -51.01
N SER A 6 -36.40 -35.41 -49.88
CA SER A 6 -35.85 -34.20 -49.36
C SER A 6 -36.31 -33.98 -47.89
N ARG A 7 -35.48 -34.32 -46.91
CA ARG A 7 -35.59 -33.76 -45.53
C ARG A 7 -34.43 -34.13 -44.59
N ALA A 8 -33.25 -34.39 -45.12
CA ALA A 8 -32.12 -34.78 -44.23
C ALA A 8 -30.94 -33.81 -44.20
N ARG A 9 -30.95 -32.66 -44.90
CA ARG A 9 -29.79 -31.78 -44.98
C ARG A 9 -29.86 -30.49 -44.14
N ARG A 10 -30.96 -30.17 -43.45
CA ARG A 10 -31.10 -28.93 -42.65
C ARG A 10 -30.81 -29.07 -41.18
N SER A 11 -30.83 -30.29 -40.62
CA SER A 11 -30.60 -30.49 -39.16
C SER A 11 -29.13 -30.63 -38.76
N VAL A 12 -28.25 -30.98 -39.69
CA VAL A 12 -26.81 -31.16 -39.37
C VAL A 12 -26.06 -29.80 -39.32
N CYS A 13 -26.48 -28.82 -40.13
CA CYS A 13 -25.84 -27.49 -40.13
C CYS A 13 -26.12 -26.68 -38.86
N ASN A 14 -27.28 -26.86 -38.23
CA ASN A 14 -27.64 -26.10 -37.02
C ASN A 14 -27.00 -26.67 -35.74
N LEU A 15 -26.58 -27.95 -35.71
CA LEU A 15 -25.88 -28.53 -34.56
C LEU A 15 -24.39 -28.13 -34.51
N ILE A 16 -23.77 -27.94 -35.70
CA ILE A 16 -22.34 -27.56 -35.78
C ILE A 16 -22.16 -26.06 -35.41
N THR A 17 -23.15 -25.20 -35.73
CA THR A 17 -23.09 -23.77 -35.39
C THR A 17 -23.30 -23.52 -33.88
N LEU A 18 -24.07 -24.36 -33.18
CA LEU A 18 -24.34 -24.23 -31.76
C LEU A 18 -23.13 -24.69 -30.89
N THR A 19 -22.38 -25.71 -31.34
CA THR A 19 -21.17 -26.19 -30.66
C THR A 19 -19.97 -25.25 -30.84
N LEU A 20 -19.86 -24.52 -31.93
CA LEU A 20 -18.79 -23.52 -32.10
C LEU A 20 -19.01 -22.25 -31.25
N THR A 21 -20.25 -21.89 -30.97
CA THR A 21 -20.57 -20.67 -30.18
C THR A 21 -20.33 -20.88 -28.67
N ILE A 22 -20.39 -22.11 -28.17
CA ILE A 22 -20.11 -22.43 -26.76
C ILE A 22 -18.60 -22.53 -26.49
N ALA A 23 -17.80 -22.91 -27.48
CA ALA A 23 -16.33 -22.95 -27.35
C ALA A 23 -15.67 -21.55 -27.31
N ALA A 24 -16.34 -20.51 -27.83
CA ALA A 24 -15.82 -19.13 -27.82
C ALA A 24 -16.07 -18.39 -26.50
N LEU A 25 -16.89 -18.92 -25.58
CA LEU A 25 -17.18 -18.37 -24.26
C LEU A 25 -16.33 -18.98 -23.14
N ALA A 26 -15.48 -19.95 -23.44
CA ALA A 26 -14.40 -20.40 -22.57
C ALA A 26 -13.14 -19.52 -22.77
N GLY A 27 -13.34 -18.20 -22.89
CA GLY A 27 -12.28 -17.21 -22.67
C GLY A 27 -11.79 -17.40 -21.24
N GLY A 28 -10.58 -17.92 -21.10
CA GLY A 28 -9.99 -18.27 -19.80
C GLY A 28 -10.20 -17.13 -18.82
N ILE A 29 -10.86 -17.44 -17.72
CA ILE A 29 -10.76 -16.64 -16.50
C ILE A 29 -9.27 -16.68 -16.21
N ALA A 30 -8.56 -15.58 -16.51
CA ALA A 30 -7.18 -15.42 -16.07
C ALA A 30 -7.24 -15.54 -14.55
N ASP A 31 -6.68 -16.61 -14.03
CA ASP A 31 -6.68 -16.89 -12.61
C ASP A 31 -5.94 -15.73 -11.94
N ALA A 32 -6.63 -15.01 -11.06
CA ALA A 32 -6.08 -13.84 -10.39
C ALA A 32 -4.84 -14.28 -9.60
N LYS A 33 -3.70 -13.65 -9.86
CA LYS A 33 -2.44 -13.99 -9.21
C LYS A 33 -2.47 -13.49 -7.76
N THR A 34 -2.62 -14.38 -6.82
CA THR A 34 -2.64 -14.09 -5.40
C THR A 34 -1.25 -14.29 -4.80
N LEU A 35 -0.76 -13.28 -4.08
CA LEU A 35 0.43 -13.36 -3.23
C LEU A 35 -0.02 -13.55 -1.77
N ARG A 36 0.32 -14.68 -1.17
CA ARG A 36 0.08 -14.98 0.24
C ARG A 36 1.34 -14.64 1.02
N TRP A 37 1.27 -13.60 1.84
CA TRP A 37 2.38 -13.08 2.60
C TRP A 37 2.16 -13.28 4.10
N ALA A 38 3.10 -13.93 4.79
CA ALA A 38 3.07 -14.10 6.23
C ALA A 38 4.16 -13.29 6.93
N GLY A 39 3.77 -12.62 8.02
CA GLY A 39 4.66 -11.91 8.92
C GLY A 39 4.45 -12.31 10.38
N ARG A 40 5.34 -11.84 11.27
CA ARG A 40 5.34 -12.21 12.69
C ARG A 40 4.16 -11.59 13.47
N GLY A 41 3.71 -10.40 13.09
CA GLY A 41 2.63 -9.69 13.76
C GLY A 41 1.61 -9.19 12.78
N ASP A 42 0.48 -8.71 13.28
CA ASP A 42 -0.50 -8.05 12.46
C ASP A 42 -0.24 -6.54 12.37
N MET A 43 -0.74 -5.89 11.32
CA MET A 43 -0.79 -4.44 11.29
C MET A 43 -1.72 -3.93 12.40
N GLN A 44 -1.35 -2.83 13.06
CA GLN A 44 -2.12 -2.30 14.19
C GLN A 44 -3.38 -1.56 13.72
N THR A 45 -3.30 -0.88 12.59
CA THR A 45 -4.38 -0.03 12.07
C THR A 45 -4.17 0.28 10.59
N THR A 46 -5.25 0.54 9.87
CA THR A 46 -5.18 1.10 8.51
C THR A 46 -5.11 2.64 8.51
N ASP A 47 -5.09 3.27 9.69
CA ASP A 47 -4.83 4.70 9.82
C ASP A 47 -3.32 4.99 9.64
N PRO A 48 -2.93 5.65 8.53
CA PRO A 48 -1.51 5.81 8.21
C PRO A 48 -0.80 6.84 9.09
N HIS A 49 -1.52 7.55 9.96
CA HIS A 49 -0.94 8.55 10.87
C HIS A 49 -0.99 8.14 12.35
N SER A 50 -1.67 7.03 12.68
CA SER A 50 -1.85 6.61 14.06
C SER A 50 -0.61 5.97 14.67
N GLN A 51 -0.10 4.90 14.03
CA GLN A 51 0.98 4.09 14.58
C GLN A 51 2.17 4.02 13.62
N ASN A 52 3.38 4.26 14.15
CA ASN A 52 4.64 4.15 13.41
C ASN A 52 5.32 2.82 13.75
N GLU A 53 4.79 1.74 13.21
CA GLU A 53 5.28 0.37 13.42
C GLU A 53 5.53 -0.30 12.06
N GLY A 54 6.59 -1.12 11.97
CA GLY A 54 7.11 -1.64 10.71
C GLY A 54 6.09 -2.38 9.85
N THR A 55 5.37 -3.35 10.42
CA THR A 55 4.36 -4.13 9.69
C THR A 55 3.20 -3.24 9.22
N THR A 56 2.73 -2.36 10.10
CA THR A 56 1.69 -1.39 9.80
C THR A 56 2.10 -0.46 8.66
N ASN A 57 3.32 0.09 8.72
CA ASN A 57 3.84 0.97 7.67
C ASN A 57 4.01 0.22 6.34
N ASN A 58 4.52 -1.01 6.36
CA ASN A 58 4.73 -1.81 5.15
C ASN A 58 3.40 -2.13 4.44
N ILE A 59 2.34 -2.45 5.17
CA ILE A 59 1.03 -2.72 4.57
C ILE A 59 0.38 -1.41 4.11
N ASN A 60 0.44 -0.34 4.92
CA ASN A 60 -0.09 0.97 4.55
C ASN A 60 0.63 1.58 3.32
N SER A 61 1.92 1.30 3.10
CA SER A 61 2.63 1.76 1.90
C SER A 61 2.14 1.15 0.58
N LEU A 62 1.39 0.05 0.64
CA LEU A 62 0.72 -0.51 -0.53
C LEU A 62 -0.59 0.25 -0.85
N VAL A 63 -1.18 0.90 0.16
CA VAL A 63 -2.49 1.56 0.08
C VAL A 63 -2.36 3.07 -0.11
N TYR A 64 -1.36 3.69 0.50
CA TYR A 64 -1.13 5.14 0.48
C TYR A 64 0.21 5.47 -0.14
N ASP A 65 0.29 6.60 -0.83
CA ASP A 65 1.55 7.17 -1.31
C ASP A 65 1.95 8.37 -0.44
N THR A 66 3.23 8.73 -0.51
CA THR A 66 3.85 9.91 0.07
C THR A 66 4.20 10.94 -1.00
N LEU A 67 4.69 12.13 -0.65
CA LEU A 67 5.14 13.11 -1.64
C LEU A 67 6.36 12.65 -2.42
N VAL A 68 7.34 12.07 -1.73
CA VAL A 68 8.51 11.39 -2.29
C VAL A 68 8.62 10.02 -1.64
N GLN A 69 9.26 9.07 -2.29
CA GLN A 69 9.42 7.71 -1.76
C GLN A 69 10.87 7.26 -1.82
N LEU A 70 11.17 6.12 -1.22
CA LEU A 70 12.49 5.48 -1.32
C LEU A 70 12.43 4.37 -2.37
N ASP A 71 13.44 4.33 -3.23
CA ASP A 71 13.67 3.19 -4.11
C ASP A 71 14.26 1.99 -3.33
N LYS A 72 14.48 0.87 -4.02
CA LYS A 72 15.08 -0.35 -3.43
C LYS A 72 16.50 -0.15 -2.89
N ASP A 73 17.20 0.89 -3.31
CA ASP A 73 18.55 1.24 -2.89
C ASP A 73 18.55 2.37 -1.85
N LEU A 74 17.37 2.72 -1.32
CA LEU A 74 17.12 3.77 -0.33
C LEU A 74 17.40 5.19 -0.85
N ASN A 75 17.38 5.42 -2.16
CA ASN A 75 17.43 6.75 -2.74
C ASN A 75 16.03 7.37 -2.77
N LEU A 76 15.98 8.68 -2.59
CA LEU A 76 14.74 9.45 -2.68
C LEU A 76 14.33 9.63 -4.15
N GLU A 77 13.10 9.29 -4.48
CA GLU A 77 12.52 9.47 -5.80
C GLU A 77 11.12 10.12 -5.74
N ALA A 78 10.69 10.67 -6.87
CA ALA A 78 9.40 11.33 -7.00
C ALA A 78 8.23 10.33 -6.86
N ALA A 79 7.23 10.69 -6.05
CA ALA A 79 5.97 9.95 -5.93
C ALA A 79 4.79 10.90 -6.24
N LEU A 80 4.03 11.36 -5.26
CA LEU A 80 2.95 12.34 -5.48
C LEU A 80 3.48 13.75 -5.80
N ALA A 81 4.73 14.06 -5.43
CA ALA A 81 5.45 15.23 -5.90
C ALA A 81 6.27 14.89 -7.15
N VAL A 82 6.18 15.69 -8.20
CA VAL A 82 6.93 15.49 -9.46
C VAL A 82 8.15 16.39 -9.56
N ALA A 83 8.18 17.49 -8.80
CA ALA A 83 9.31 18.41 -8.73
C ALA A 83 9.25 19.22 -7.43
N TRP A 84 10.41 19.63 -6.95
CA TRP A 84 10.53 20.51 -5.79
C TRP A 84 11.76 21.41 -5.94
N ARG A 85 11.68 22.56 -5.33
CA ARG A 85 12.79 23.50 -5.26
C ARG A 85 12.80 24.25 -3.94
N GLN A 86 13.98 24.49 -3.42
CA GLN A 86 14.16 25.35 -2.27
C GLN A 86 14.02 26.81 -2.73
N VAL A 87 13.07 27.55 -2.15
CA VAL A 87 12.80 28.96 -2.45
C VAL A 87 13.75 29.86 -1.66
N ASN A 88 13.97 29.49 -0.39
CA ASN A 88 14.93 30.10 0.52
C ASN A 88 15.34 29.06 1.57
N LEU A 89 16.13 29.43 2.59
CA LEU A 89 16.68 28.51 3.59
C LEU A 89 15.62 27.70 4.37
N THR A 90 14.39 28.20 4.45
CA THR A 90 13.31 27.59 5.25
C THR A 90 12.06 27.29 4.43
N THR A 91 12.06 27.56 3.13
CA THR A 91 10.86 27.39 2.31
C THR A 91 11.14 26.55 1.08
N TRP A 92 10.31 25.53 0.87
CA TRP A 92 10.31 24.68 -0.30
C TRP A 92 9.00 24.81 -1.05
N SER A 93 9.08 24.89 -2.38
CA SER A 93 7.94 24.82 -3.28
C SER A 93 7.90 23.46 -3.95
N VAL A 94 6.75 22.77 -3.87
CA VAL A 94 6.54 21.40 -4.32
C VAL A 94 5.43 21.39 -5.36
N LYS A 95 5.73 20.80 -6.53
CA LYS A 95 4.76 20.55 -7.60
C LYS A 95 4.21 19.14 -7.47
N LEU A 96 2.88 19.04 -7.43
CA LEU A 96 2.16 17.79 -7.28
C LEU A 96 1.88 17.12 -8.63
N ARG A 97 1.74 15.80 -8.63
CA ARG A 97 1.42 14.99 -9.80
C ARG A 97 -0.02 15.24 -10.24
N PRO A 98 -0.25 15.67 -11.48
CA PRO A 98 -1.61 15.93 -11.98
C PRO A 98 -2.35 14.62 -12.26
N GLY A 99 -3.67 14.62 -12.07
CA GLY A 99 -4.57 13.54 -12.47
C GLY A 99 -4.49 12.28 -11.60
N VAL A 100 -3.79 12.31 -10.47
CA VAL A 100 -3.82 11.24 -9.46
C VAL A 100 -5.22 11.17 -8.85
N LYS A 101 -5.70 9.94 -8.62
CA LYS A 101 -6.99 9.69 -7.98
C LYS A 101 -6.81 8.82 -6.74
N PHE A 102 -7.59 9.11 -5.72
CA PHE A 102 -7.80 8.20 -4.62
C PHE A 102 -8.59 6.95 -5.07
N HIS A 103 -8.63 5.94 -4.24
CA HIS A 103 -9.30 4.67 -4.55
C HIS A 103 -10.81 4.83 -4.81
N ASP A 104 -11.45 5.83 -4.20
CA ASP A 104 -12.85 6.20 -4.44
C ASP A 104 -13.07 7.02 -5.73
N GLY A 105 -12.01 7.32 -6.47
CA GLY A 105 -12.03 8.06 -7.73
C GLY A 105 -11.95 9.57 -7.59
N THR A 106 -11.94 10.13 -6.37
CA THR A 106 -11.75 11.57 -6.13
C THR A 106 -10.34 12.01 -6.52
N LEU A 107 -10.18 13.25 -6.98
CA LEU A 107 -8.88 13.78 -7.40
C LEU A 107 -8.04 14.19 -6.19
N PHE A 108 -6.75 13.84 -6.25
CA PHE A 108 -5.73 14.31 -5.33
C PHE A 108 -5.34 15.76 -5.65
N THR A 109 -5.25 16.60 -4.63
CA THR A 109 -4.89 18.02 -4.73
C THR A 109 -4.01 18.48 -3.57
N ALA A 110 -3.59 19.74 -3.62
CA ALA A 110 -2.86 20.40 -2.54
C ALA A 110 -3.65 20.47 -1.21
N ASP A 111 -4.99 20.46 -1.26
CA ASP A 111 -5.82 20.43 -0.05
C ASP A 111 -5.61 19.13 0.74
N ASP A 112 -5.41 18.01 0.04
CA ASP A 112 -5.16 16.71 0.68
C ASP A 112 -3.78 16.67 1.33
N VAL A 113 -2.78 17.31 0.71
CA VAL A 113 -1.44 17.44 1.30
C VAL A 113 -1.50 18.27 2.58
N VAL A 114 -2.09 19.47 2.52
CA VAL A 114 -2.23 20.33 3.70
C VAL A 114 -2.97 19.59 4.82
N PHE A 115 -4.11 18.99 4.51
CA PHE A 115 -4.90 18.21 5.46
C PHE A 115 -4.08 17.07 6.10
N SER A 116 -3.33 16.29 5.30
CA SER A 116 -2.59 15.13 5.78
C SER A 116 -1.49 15.52 6.76
N TYR A 117 -0.74 16.58 6.46
CA TYR A 117 0.30 17.08 7.37
C TYR A 117 -0.29 17.71 8.63
N GLU A 118 -1.39 18.45 8.55
CA GLU A 118 -2.09 18.97 9.73
C GLU A 118 -2.62 17.82 10.60
N ARG A 119 -3.21 16.80 9.98
CA ARG A 119 -3.67 15.60 10.67
C ARG A 119 -2.54 14.85 11.35
N ALA A 120 -1.41 14.64 10.67
CA ALA A 120 -0.24 13.96 11.21
C ALA A 120 0.43 14.73 12.37
N ARG A 121 0.19 16.04 12.53
CA ARG A 121 0.67 16.86 13.65
C ARG A 121 -0.13 16.71 14.93
N SER A 122 -1.28 16.06 14.89
CA SER A 122 -2.13 15.92 16.07
C SER A 122 -1.47 15.07 17.17
N ASN A 123 -1.94 15.23 18.41
CA ASN A 123 -1.36 14.53 19.57
C ASN A 123 -1.55 13.00 19.51
N ALA A 124 -2.55 12.52 18.78
CA ALA A 124 -2.81 11.09 18.63
C ALA A 124 -1.88 10.43 17.59
N SER A 125 -1.13 11.23 16.81
CA SER A 125 -0.25 10.74 15.75
C SER A 125 1.16 10.40 16.27
N GLN A 126 1.63 9.20 15.96
CA GLN A 126 3.04 8.85 16.14
C GLN A 126 3.97 9.47 15.06
N PHE A 127 3.39 10.02 14.00
CA PHE A 127 4.12 10.74 12.94
C PHE A 127 4.30 12.23 13.23
N ARG A 128 3.78 12.73 14.36
CA ARG A 128 3.87 14.14 14.75
C ARG A 128 5.29 14.73 14.69
N PRO A 129 6.35 14.05 15.16
CA PRO A 129 7.71 14.60 15.06
C PRO A 129 8.13 14.87 13.62
N TYR A 130 7.82 13.96 12.70
CA TYR A 130 8.16 14.07 11.27
C TYR A 130 7.34 15.17 10.59
N ALA A 131 6.04 15.22 10.85
CA ALA A 131 5.16 16.24 10.29
C ALA A 131 5.50 17.65 10.82
N ASN A 132 5.95 17.77 12.07
CA ASN A 132 6.44 19.04 12.60
C ASN A 132 7.76 19.45 11.93
N ALA A 133 8.71 18.51 11.76
CA ALA A 133 10.00 18.79 11.15
C ALA A 133 9.87 19.15 9.64
N ALA A 134 8.89 18.59 8.95
CA ALA A 134 8.58 18.93 7.55
C ALA A 134 8.01 20.35 7.38
N GLY A 135 7.82 21.09 8.46
CA GLY A 135 7.32 22.44 8.40
C GLY A 135 5.82 22.57 8.11
N ILE A 136 5.31 23.76 7.89
CA ILE A 136 3.89 24.06 7.68
C ILE A 136 3.59 24.09 6.18
N PRO A 137 2.73 23.20 5.66
CA PRO A 137 2.30 23.25 4.27
C PRO A 137 1.28 24.38 4.07
N ARG A 138 1.40 25.05 2.94
CA ARG A 138 0.45 26.05 2.48
C ARG A 138 0.10 25.80 1.01
N LYS A 139 -1.16 25.67 0.72
CA LYS A 139 -1.66 25.60 -0.66
C LYS A 139 -1.38 26.91 -1.42
N ILE A 140 -0.77 26.81 -2.59
CA ILE A 140 -0.57 27.92 -3.52
C ILE A 140 -1.62 27.87 -4.63
N ASP A 141 -1.77 26.68 -5.23
CA ASP A 141 -2.80 26.32 -6.19
C ASP A 141 -3.13 24.83 -6.02
N ASP A 142 -4.01 24.27 -6.85
CA ASP A 142 -4.46 22.87 -6.69
C ASP A 142 -3.32 21.85 -6.85
N LEU A 143 -2.23 22.20 -7.51
CA LEU A 143 -1.07 21.33 -7.76
C LEU A 143 0.25 21.89 -7.23
N THR A 144 0.19 22.87 -6.33
CA THR A 144 1.40 23.46 -5.74
C THR A 144 1.21 23.70 -4.25
N VAL A 145 2.16 23.18 -3.47
CA VAL A 145 2.25 23.39 -2.02
C VAL A 145 3.60 24.01 -1.68
N GLU A 146 3.63 24.96 -0.76
CA GLU A 146 4.85 25.41 -0.10
C GLU A 146 4.92 24.90 1.33
N PHE A 147 6.09 24.38 1.70
CA PHE A 147 6.42 24.01 3.08
C PHE A 147 7.35 25.06 3.67
N THR A 148 7.04 25.51 4.88
CA THR A 148 7.90 26.45 5.62
C THR A 148 8.29 25.84 6.95
N THR A 149 9.60 25.70 7.19
CA THR A 149 10.21 25.18 8.42
C THR A 149 10.64 26.31 9.34
N ASP A 150 10.78 26.04 10.64
CA ASP A 150 11.24 27.04 11.64
C ASP A 150 12.73 27.40 11.47
N GLY A 151 13.49 26.56 10.78
CA GLY A 151 14.92 26.76 10.46
C GLY A 151 15.33 25.91 9.27
N PRO A 152 16.57 26.04 8.75
CA PRO A 152 17.08 25.22 7.68
C PRO A 152 16.99 23.72 8.01
N ASN A 153 16.38 22.93 7.14
CA ASN A 153 16.23 21.48 7.31
C ASN A 153 16.90 20.72 6.15
N PRO A 154 18.10 20.17 6.32
CA PRO A 154 18.82 19.47 5.26
C PRO A 154 18.23 18.10 4.93
N VAL A 155 17.34 17.56 5.77
CA VAL A 155 16.70 16.24 5.61
C VAL A 155 15.21 16.35 5.30
N GLU A 156 14.77 17.48 4.79
CA GLU A 156 13.37 17.80 4.50
C GLU A 156 12.68 16.71 3.66
N LEU A 157 13.31 16.26 2.59
CA LEU A 157 12.74 15.24 1.69
C LEU A 157 12.51 13.90 2.39
N TRP A 158 13.30 13.56 3.41
CA TRP A 158 13.08 12.35 4.19
C TRP A 158 11.79 12.44 5.04
N HIS A 159 11.46 13.64 5.51
CA HIS A 159 10.19 13.85 6.21
C HIS A 159 9.01 13.72 5.24
N TRP A 160 9.17 14.17 3.99
CA TRP A 160 8.13 14.00 2.96
C TRP A 160 7.95 12.55 2.53
N ALA A 161 8.97 11.70 2.66
CA ALA A 161 8.88 10.26 2.42
C ALA A 161 8.21 9.50 3.56
N THR A 162 7.89 10.16 4.68
CA THR A 162 7.37 9.51 5.88
C THR A 162 5.87 9.72 6.06
N ILE A 163 5.32 10.83 5.54
CA ILE A 163 3.91 11.19 5.75
C ILE A 163 3.06 10.74 4.57
N PHE A 164 2.21 9.74 4.81
CA PHE A 164 1.23 9.27 3.83
C PHE A 164 0.14 10.31 3.57
N ILE A 165 -0.33 10.38 2.34
CA ILE A 165 -1.38 11.34 1.96
C ILE A 165 -2.75 10.66 1.99
N MET A 166 -3.70 11.30 2.68
CA MET A 166 -5.09 10.89 2.81
C MET A 166 -6.03 11.84 2.09
N SER A 167 -7.15 11.35 1.60
CA SER A 167 -8.21 12.19 1.04
C SER A 167 -8.90 13.00 2.14
N LYS A 168 -8.78 14.31 2.06
CA LYS A 168 -9.48 15.24 2.96
C LYS A 168 -10.99 15.00 2.94
N THR A 169 -11.56 14.96 1.73
CA THR A 169 -13.02 14.79 1.53
C THR A 169 -13.52 13.46 2.12
N TRP A 170 -12.77 12.37 1.91
CA TRP A 170 -13.13 11.07 2.48
C TRP A 170 -13.06 11.10 4.01
N CYS A 171 -12.01 11.69 4.58
CA CYS A 171 -11.84 11.81 6.02
C CYS A 171 -12.94 12.67 6.66
N GLU A 172 -13.31 13.79 6.04
CA GLU A 172 -14.39 14.65 6.50
C GLU A 172 -15.75 13.93 6.48
N LYS A 173 -16.06 13.26 5.36
CA LYS A 173 -17.29 12.46 5.19
C LYS A 173 -17.42 11.37 6.24
N ASN A 174 -16.31 10.71 6.57
CA ASN A 174 -16.27 9.56 7.47
C ASN A 174 -15.89 9.90 8.91
N ARG A 175 -15.83 11.19 9.28
CA ARG A 175 -15.47 11.68 10.63
C ARG A 175 -14.08 11.21 11.09
N ALA A 176 -13.15 11.08 10.15
CA ALA A 176 -11.78 10.62 10.36
C ALA A 176 -10.74 11.75 10.24
N THR A 177 -11.13 12.99 10.58
CA THR A 177 -10.25 14.17 10.47
C THR A 177 -9.09 14.18 11.45
N LYS A 178 -9.11 13.31 12.47
CA LYS A 178 -8.00 13.07 13.40
C LYS A 178 -7.50 11.65 13.26
N PRO A 179 -6.21 11.38 13.55
CA PRO A 179 -5.70 10.01 13.62
C PRO A 179 -6.43 9.23 14.72
N GLN A 180 -6.63 7.94 14.48
CA GLN A 180 -7.14 7.02 15.49
C GLN A 180 -6.26 7.06 16.75
N ASN A 181 -6.86 7.22 17.92
CA ASN A 181 -6.15 7.04 19.16
C ASN A 181 -6.07 5.54 19.52
N TYR A 182 -5.07 4.88 18.94
CA TYR A 182 -4.85 3.44 19.11
C TYR A 182 -4.65 3.04 20.59
N MET A 183 -3.93 3.85 21.35
CA MET A 183 -3.66 3.58 22.77
C MET A 183 -4.92 3.58 23.64
N GLN A 184 -5.93 4.33 23.25
CA GLN A 184 -7.25 4.35 23.89
C GLN A 184 -8.23 3.36 23.25
N LYS A 185 -7.77 2.52 22.32
CA LYS A 185 -8.60 1.57 21.57
C LYS A 185 -9.83 2.23 20.93
N GLU A 186 -9.62 3.45 20.40
CA GLU A 186 -10.68 4.19 19.74
C GLU A 186 -11.23 3.40 18.54
N ASP A 187 -12.54 3.24 18.48
CA ASP A 187 -13.22 2.69 17.33
C ASP A 187 -13.35 3.78 16.26
N SER A 188 -12.44 3.76 15.30
CA SER A 188 -12.39 4.68 14.18
C SER A 188 -12.56 3.91 12.88
N ILE A 189 -13.25 4.50 11.90
CA ILE A 189 -13.37 3.91 10.56
C ILE A 189 -12.00 3.63 9.93
N THR A 190 -10.99 4.47 10.22
CA THR A 190 -9.61 4.28 9.76
C THR A 190 -8.87 3.13 10.44
N ALA A 191 -9.49 2.40 11.37
CA ALA A 191 -8.97 1.14 11.87
C ALA A 191 -9.25 -0.04 10.91
N HIS A 192 -10.27 0.09 10.05
CA HIS A 192 -10.84 -0.99 9.24
C HIS A 192 -10.97 -0.66 7.76
N GLU A 193 -11.05 0.62 7.39
CA GLU A 193 -11.21 1.10 6.03
C GLU A 193 -10.10 2.07 5.64
N ALA A 194 -9.78 2.11 4.35
CA ALA A 194 -8.72 2.93 3.80
C ALA A 194 -9.12 3.52 2.43
N ASN A 195 -8.73 4.78 2.18
CA ASN A 195 -8.87 5.44 0.89
C ASN A 195 -7.58 6.19 0.57
N GLY A 196 -6.64 5.51 -0.06
CA GLY A 196 -5.35 6.04 -0.47
C GLY A 196 -5.24 6.25 -1.97
N THR A 197 -4.04 6.53 -2.42
CA THR A 197 -3.69 6.68 -3.85
C THR A 197 -2.81 5.53 -4.35
N GLY A 198 -2.48 4.56 -3.49
CA GLY A 198 -1.48 3.53 -3.71
C GLY A 198 -1.84 2.45 -4.72
N ALA A 199 -0.87 1.57 -4.96
CA ALA A 199 -0.94 0.50 -5.95
C ALA A 199 -1.96 -0.59 -5.61
N TYR A 200 -2.36 -0.72 -4.35
CA TYR A 200 -3.36 -1.66 -3.87
C TYR A 200 -4.45 -0.95 -3.08
N MET A 201 -5.64 -1.51 -3.11
CA MET A 201 -6.82 -1.08 -2.36
C MET A 201 -7.12 -2.08 -1.26
N LEU A 202 -7.48 -1.61 -0.07
CA LEU A 202 -7.95 -2.48 1.01
C LEU A 202 -9.31 -3.09 0.63
N LYS A 203 -9.39 -4.42 0.66
CA LYS A 203 -10.61 -5.19 0.41
C LYS A 203 -11.23 -5.70 1.69
N ILE A 204 -10.40 -6.28 2.58
CA ILE A 204 -10.84 -6.86 3.85
C ILE A 204 -9.76 -6.63 4.90
N ARG A 205 -10.17 -6.26 6.09
CA ARG A 205 -9.35 -6.21 7.30
C ARG A 205 -10.06 -6.98 8.41
N GLU A 206 -9.54 -8.13 8.76
CA GLU A 206 -9.95 -8.94 9.92
C GLU A 206 -8.78 -8.96 10.90
N PRO A 207 -8.79 -8.14 11.98
CA PRO A 207 -7.67 -8.06 12.92
C PRO A 207 -7.22 -9.42 13.43
N ASP A 208 -5.92 -9.65 13.50
CA ASP A 208 -5.25 -10.88 13.93
C ASP A 208 -5.60 -12.13 13.07
N VAL A 209 -6.34 -11.98 11.98
CA VAL A 209 -6.72 -13.06 11.07
C VAL A 209 -6.10 -12.87 9.70
N LYS A 210 -6.44 -11.78 9.02
CA LYS A 210 -5.92 -11.47 7.67
C LYS A 210 -6.19 -10.04 7.25
N THR A 211 -5.37 -9.56 6.33
CA THR A 211 -5.63 -8.35 5.53
C THR A 211 -5.57 -8.71 4.06
N ILE A 212 -6.60 -8.37 3.29
CA ILE A 212 -6.67 -8.63 1.84
C ILE A 212 -6.64 -7.31 1.11
N LEU A 213 -5.68 -7.18 0.21
CA LEU A 213 -5.53 -6.05 -0.69
C LEU A 213 -5.74 -6.51 -2.13
N VAL A 214 -6.36 -5.68 -2.95
CA VAL A 214 -6.56 -5.91 -4.38
C VAL A 214 -5.87 -4.82 -5.20
N LYS A 215 -5.33 -5.21 -6.34
CA LYS A 215 -4.60 -4.32 -7.24
C LYS A 215 -5.47 -3.14 -7.68
N ASN A 216 -4.92 -1.95 -7.58
CA ASN A 216 -5.50 -0.73 -8.16
C ASN A 216 -5.09 -0.62 -9.63
N SER A 217 -5.96 -1.06 -10.54
CA SER A 217 -5.71 -0.99 -11.99
C SER A 217 -5.63 0.45 -12.52
N ASN A 218 -6.06 1.44 -11.73
CA ASN A 218 -6.00 2.86 -12.08
C ASN A 218 -4.85 3.61 -11.38
N TRP A 219 -3.95 2.89 -10.72
CA TRP A 219 -2.83 3.51 -10.03
C TRP A 219 -1.96 4.34 -10.99
N TRP A 220 -1.65 5.56 -10.57
CA TRP A 220 -0.87 6.52 -11.36
C TRP A 220 0.52 5.97 -11.76
N GLY A 221 1.16 5.18 -10.90
CA GLY A 221 2.50 4.63 -11.14
C GLY A 221 2.59 3.63 -12.30
N ILE A 222 1.45 3.06 -12.75
CA ILE A 222 1.43 2.17 -13.93
C ILE A 222 1.88 2.92 -15.19
N LYS A 223 1.44 4.18 -15.36
CA LYS A 223 1.83 5.02 -16.50
C LYS A 223 3.29 5.43 -16.46
N GLU A 224 3.86 5.49 -15.27
CA GLU A 224 5.26 5.85 -15.03
C GLU A 224 6.20 4.61 -15.05
N ASN A 225 5.67 3.42 -15.30
CA ASN A 225 6.40 2.14 -15.23
C ASN A 225 7.08 1.89 -13.86
N MET A 226 6.53 2.46 -12.77
CA MET A 226 7.10 2.35 -11.43
C MET A 226 6.84 0.98 -10.80
N PHE A 227 5.76 0.32 -11.18
CA PHE A 227 5.32 -0.93 -10.58
C PHE A 227 5.52 -2.11 -11.52
N THR A 228 6.29 -3.08 -11.06
CA THR A 228 6.59 -4.32 -11.79
C THR A 228 5.94 -5.56 -11.17
N GLY A 229 5.19 -5.42 -10.08
CA GLY A 229 4.50 -6.51 -9.41
C GLY A 229 3.37 -7.09 -10.26
N ASN A 230 3.21 -8.41 -10.19
CA ASN A 230 2.24 -9.16 -10.97
C ASN A 230 1.11 -9.79 -10.13
N ALA A 231 1.05 -9.50 -8.83
CA ALA A 231 -0.03 -9.95 -7.96
C ALA A 231 -1.28 -9.09 -8.18
N ASP A 232 -2.42 -9.73 -8.39
CA ASP A 232 -3.72 -9.06 -8.49
C ASP A 232 -4.38 -8.94 -7.12
N GLU A 233 -4.01 -9.84 -6.20
CA GLU A 233 -4.45 -9.84 -4.81
C GLU A 233 -3.26 -10.14 -3.89
N VAL A 234 -3.20 -9.47 -2.74
CA VAL A 234 -2.25 -9.76 -1.65
C VAL A 234 -3.04 -10.15 -0.42
N ILE A 235 -2.74 -11.30 0.15
CA ILE A 235 -3.33 -11.79 1.40
C ILE A 235 -2.22 -11.78 2.45
N TYR A 236 -2.29 -10.87 3.39
CA TYR A 236 -1.39 -10.83 4.54
C TYR A 236 -1.96 -11.68 5.68
N LEU A 237 -1.12 -12.56 6.25
CA LEU A 237 -1.47 -13.49 7.32
C LEU A 237 -0.51 -13.29 8.51
N PRO A 238 -0.99 -12.87 9.67
CA PRO A 238 -0.16 -12.79 10.88
C PRO A 238 0.06 -14.18 11.47
N ILE A 239 1.25 -14.75 11.30
CA ILE A 239 1.65 -16.06 11.88
C ILE A 239 2.76 -15.80 12.88
N VAL A 240 2.40 -15.67 14.14
CA VAL A 240 3.30 -15.25 15.24
C VAL A 240 4.40 -16.28 15.49
N ASN A 241 4.07 -17.58 15.48
CA ASN A 241 5.02 -18.64 15.75
C ASN A 241 5.95 -18.87 14.56
N ASP A 242 7.26 -18.74 14.78
CA ASP A 242 8.29 -18.86 13.74
C ASP A 242 8.28 -20.23 13.05
N ALA A 243 8.15 -21.33 13.80
CA ALA A 243 8.14 -22.68 13.22
C ALA A 243 6.90 -22.92 12.35
N THR A 244 5.73 -22.44 12.79
CA THR A 244 4.48 -22.52 12.00
C THR A 244 4.58 -21.68 10.73
N ARG A 245 5.13 -20.47 10.83
CA ARG A 245 5.31 -19.56 9.69
C ARG A 245 6.25 -20.15 8.64
N LEU A 246 7.37 -20.76 9.07
CA LEU A 246 8.28 -21.46 8.17
C LEU A 246 7.70 -22.74 7.58
N ALA A 247 6.92 -23.49 8.36
CA ALA A 247 6.21 -24.66 7.85
C ALA A 247 5.23 -24.28 6.74
N ALA A 248 4.48 -23.20 6.92
CA ALA A 248 3.56 -22.67 5.90
C ALA A 248 4.27 -22.26 4.60
N LEU A 249 5.52 -21.74 4.68
CA LEU A 249 6.32 -21.44 3.50
C LEU A 249 6.75 -22.74 2.79
N VAL A 250 7.28 -23.70 3.52
CA VAL A 250 7.77 -24.99 2.97
C VAL A 250 6.62 -25.81 2.38
N SER A 251 5.44 -25.78 3.00
CA SER A 251 4.23 -26.45 2.48
C SER A 251 3.53 -25.68 1.35
N LYS A 252 4.02 -24.48 0.99
CA LYS A 252 3.42 -23.61 -0.04
C LYS A 252 2.01 -23.11 0.33
N GLU A 253 1.68 -23.05 1.60
CA GLU A 253 0.48 -22.37 2.10
C GLU A 253 0.63 -20.85 1.99
N VAL A 254 1.87 -20.34 2.10
CA VAL A 254 2.24 -18.95 1.85
C VAL A 254 3.37 -18.86 0.82
N ASP A 255 3.44 -17.75 0.11
CA ASP A 255 4.40 -17.51 -0.98
C ASP A 255 5.58 -16.65 -0.52
N LEU A 256 5.38 -15.81 0.49
CA LEU A 256 6.35 -14.88 1.05
C LEU A 256 6.30 -14.92 2.58
N VAL A 257 7.46 -14.94 3.20
CA VAL A 257 7.62 -14.80 4.65
C VAL A 257 8.61 -13.68 4.92
N THR A 258 8.23 -12.76 5.80
CA THR A 258 9.12 -11.76 6.40
C THR A 258 9.50 -12.20 7.83
N ASP A 259 10.49 -11.53 8.43
CA ASP A 259 10.98 -11.82 9.79
C ASP A 259 11.46 -13.27 9.96
N LEU A 260 12.35 -13.71 9.06
CA LEU A 260 12.97 -15.03 9.15
C LEU A 260 13.93 -15.08 10.34
N PRO A 261 13.85 -16.14 11.19
CA PRO A 261 14.86 -16.37 12.22
C PRO A 261 16.22 -16.60 11.56
N PRO A 262 17.29 -15.88 11.96
CA PRO A 262 18.62 -16.00 11.33
C PRO A 262 19.18 -17.43 11.33
N GLN A 263 18.87 -18.24 12.35
CA GLN A 263 19.31 -19.62 12.46
C GLN A 263 18.71 -20.56 11.39
N ASP A 264 17.56 -20.20 10.81
CA ASP A 264 16.88 -20.99 9.78
C ASP A 264 17.35 -20.66 8.36
N VAL A 265 17.97 -19.51 8.15
CA VAL A 265 18.41 -19.03 6.84
C VAL A 265 19.34 -20.04 6.11
N PRO A 266 20.38 -20.65 6.74
CA PRO A 266 21.21 -21.63 6.06
C PRO A 266 20.44 -22.85 5.54
N ARG A 267 19.45 -23.32 6.30
CA ARG A 267 18.60 -24.45 5.91
C ARG A 267 17.69 -24.08 4.71
N LEU A 268 17.06 -22.90 4.76
CA LEU A 268 16.18 -22.43 3.69
C LEU A 268 16.93 -22.20 2.38
N LYS A 269 18.19 -21.72 2.43
CA LYS A 269 19.04 -21.56 1.24
C LYS A 269 19.40 -22.87 0.52
N GLN A 270 19.25 -24.03 1.20
CA GLN A 270 19.50 -25.35 0.60
C GLN A 270 18.27 -25.87 -0.15
N ASP A 271 17.09 -25.30 0.06
CA ASP A 271 15.88 -25.68 -0.65
C ASP A 271 15.83 -24.96 -2.02
N PRO A 272 15.87 -25.71 -3.16
CA PRO A 272 15.90 -25.09 -4.49
C PRO A 272 14.59 -24.37 -4.85
N GLU A 273 13.51 -24.62 -4.14
CA GLU A 273 12.22 -23.96 -4.36
C GLU A 273 12.07 -22.67 -3.56
N ILE A 274 12.98 -22.40 -2.61
CA ILE A 274 12.95 -21.21 -1.74
C ILE A 274 14.03 -20.23 -2.13
N LYS A 275 13.64 -19.00 -2.41
CA LYS A 275 14.58 -17.89 -2.64
C LYS A 275 14.70 -17.05 -1.37
N VAL A 276 15.84 -17.07 -0.72
CA VAL A 276 16.14 -16.17 0.39
C VAL A 276 16.70 -14.85 -0.16
N LEU A 277 16.04 -13.74 0.15
CA LEU A 277 16.48 -12.39 -0.18
C LEU A 277 17.11 -11.77 1.07
N GLU A 278 18.27 -11.19 0.91
CA GLU A 278 18.99 -10.46 1.95
C GLU A 278 19.31 -9.06 1.41
N GLY A 279 19.20 -8.05 2.24
CA GLY A 279 19.44 -6.67 1.85
C GLY A 279 19.81 -5.79 3.04
N ILE A 280 20.24 -4.58 2.74
CA ILE A 280 20.49 -3.54 3.74
C ILE A 280 19.14 -3.10 4.29
N GLU A 281 19.03 -3.00 5.61
CA GLU A 281 17.84 -2.54 6.30
C GLU A 281 18.16 -1.25 7.07
N ASN A 282 17.26 -0.29 6.99
CA ASN A 282 17.34 0.94 7.78
C ASN A 282 16.72 0.73 9.16
N ARG A 283 17.40 -0.08 9.99
CA ARG A 283 16.96 -0.42 11.35
C ARG A 283 18.06 -0.18 12.37
N ILE A 284 17.71 0.33 13.53
CA ILE A 284 18.59 0.43 14.70
C ILE A 284 18.05 -0.53 15.77
N VAL A 285 18.92 -1.38 16.29
CA VAL A 285 18.64 -2.21 17.47
C VAL A 285 19.28 -1.51 18.68
N PHE A 286 18.50 -1.22 19.70
CA PHE A 286 18.97 -0.57 20.90
C PHE A 286 18.40 -1.23 22.16
N ILE A 287 19.10 -1.08 23.27
CA ILE A 287 18.61 -1.45 24.60
C ILE A 287 18.08 -0.17 25.25
N GLY A 288 16.76 -0.11 25.43
CA GLY A 288 16.12 0.96 26.19
C GLY A 288 16.27 0.69 27.71
N MET A 289 16.83 1.65 28.45
CA MET A 289 16.85 1.59 29.88
C MET A 289 15.84 2.58 30.44
N ASP A 290 14.91 2.07 31.27
CA ASP A 290 13.97 2.93 32.01
C ASP A 290 14.69 3.61 33.16
N GLN A 291 14.88 4.91 33.04
CA GLN A 291 15.55 5.73 34.08
C GLN A 291 14.57 6.31 35.12
N ASN A 292 13.28 6.06 34.97
CA ASN A 292 12.25 6.53 35.91
C ASN A 292 11.87 5.47 36.96
N ARG A 293 12.52 4.31 36.95
CA ARG A 293 12.36 3.29 37.98
C ARG A 293 13.55 3.32 38.92
N ASP A 294 13.26 3.45 40.22
CA ASP A 294 14.22 3.29 41.31
C ASP A 294 14.72 1.83 41.41
#